data_2cf8707d093cf315bf7f0a2ac423a881
#
_entry.id   2cf8707d093cf315bf7f0a2ac423a881
#
_cell.length_a   1.000
_cell.length_b   1.000
_cell.length_c   1.000
_cell.angle_alpha   90.00
_cell.angle_beta   90.00
_cell.angle_gamma   90.00
#
_symmetry.space_group_name_H-M   'P 1'
#
loop_
_entity.id
_entity.type
_entity.pdbx_description
1 polymer ?
#
loop_
_entity_poly.entity_id
_entity_poly.type
_entity_poly.pdbx_seq_one_letter_code
_entity_poly.pdbx_strand_id
1 'polypeptide(L)'
;SSAKKFIFFSSVKAAADSVVGDVLTEDVIPTPVGPYGESKIKAEEYIKNHFMFPTSSISEDRSLRLEKEKGRIPKNKQVYILRPCMIHGPGNKGNLNLLYNVVKKGIPWPLGDFDNRRSFTSIDNLCYVIEGLLNQDVPTGIYHMGDDEALSTNELIGIMCEAMGKKPHIWKMNKRVMEGCAGLGTLMHLPLNTERLRKLTENYVVSNAKIKGALGIDKLPVTAKEGLMKTIRSFEETK
;
A
#
# COMPACT_ATOMS: atom_id res chain seq x y z
N SER A 1 18.56 14.59 18.84
CA SER A 1 17.14 14.45 19.17
C SER A 1 16.95 13.52 20.37
N SER A 2 16.08 13.88 21.30
CA SER A 2 15.68 13.06 22.45
C SER A 2 14.66 11.96 22.07
N ALA A 3 14.18 11.97 20.82
CA ALA A 3 13.23 10.97 20.33
C ALA A 3 13.82 9.56 20.43
N LYS A 4 13.03 8.62 20.97
CA LYS A 4 13.41 7.22 21.13
C LYS A 4 13.00 6.37 19.92
N LYS A 5 11.93 6.76 19.20
CA LYS A 5 11.36 6.04 18.08
C LYS A 5 11.23 6.96 16.88
N PHE A 6 11.52 6.43 15.69
CA PHE A 6 11.37 7.11 14.42
C PHE A 6 10.59 6.22 13.45
N ILE A 7 9.50 6.74 12.91
CA ILE A 7 8.67 6.03 11.94
C ILE A 7 8.75 6.77 10.61
N PHE A 8 9.24 6.09 9.58
CA PHE A 8 9.29 6.60 8.22
C PHE A 8 8.16 5.98 7.38
N PHE A 9 7.33 6.85 6.81
CA PHE A 9 6.28 6.42 5.88
C PHE A 9 6.84 6.27 4.46
N SER A 10 7.12 5.04 4.11
CA SER A 10 7.45 4.64 2.75
C SER A 10 6.19 4.22 1.97
N SER A 11 6.27 3.23 1.13
CA SER A 11 5.16 2.65 0.37
C SER A 11 5.53 1.25 -0.06
N VAL A 12 4.56 0.37 -0.26
CA VAL A 12 4.77 -0.93 -0.92
C VAL A 12 5.34 -0.77 -2.34
N LYS A 13 5.14 0.39 -2.99
CA LYS A 13 5.74 0.72 -4.29
C LYS A 13 7.27 0.91 -4.23
N ALA A 14 7.87 1.10 -3.06
CA ALA A 14 9.31 1.02 -2.86
C ALA A 14 9.83 -0.42 -2.99
N ALA A 15 8.99 -1.41 -2.66
CA ALA A 15 9.34 -2.83 -2.80
C ALA A 15 9.17 -3.32 -4.23
N ALA A 16 7.99 -3.11 -4.82
CA ALA A 16 7.69 -3.59 -6.17
C ALA A 16 6.55 -2.80 -6.82
N ASP A 17 6.56 -2.66 -8.14
CA ASP A 17 5.44 -2.11 -8.90
C ASP A 17 4.36 -3.17 -9.19
N SER A 18 4.75 -4.43 -9.35
CA SER A 18 3.89 -5.60 -9.48
C SER A 18 4.32 -6.71 -8.53
N VAL A 19 3.37 -7.55 -8.14
CA VAL A 19 3.65 -8.70 -7.26
C VAL A 19 4.03 -9.89 -8.11
N VAL A 20 5.19 -10.48 -7.83
CA VAL A 20 5.61 -11.77 -8.41
C VAL A 20 5.20 -12.86 -7.42
N GLY A 21 4.40 -13.84 -7.89
CA GLY A 21 3.73 -14.80 -7.02
C GLY A 21 2.41 -14.29 -6.46
N ASP A 22 1.98 -14.84 -5.33
CA ASP A 22 0.64 -14.58 -4.78
C ASP A 22 0.60 -13.38 -3.83
N VAL A 23 1.66 -13.16 -3.06
CA VAL A 23 1.69 -12.17 -1.97
C VAL A 23 3.07 -11.51 -1.89
N LEU A 24 3.08 -10.18 -1.80
CA LEU A 24 4.28 -9.38 -1.58
C LEU A 24 4.66 -9.40 -0.08
N THR A 25 5.87 -9.87 0.22
CA THR A 25 6.46 -9.85 1.56
C THR A 25 7.63 -8.87 1.65
N GLU A 26 8.13 -8.65 2.87
CA GLU A 26 9.29 -7.76 3.09
C GLU A 26 10.63 -8.34 2.61
N ASP A 27 10.67 -9.64 2.34
CA ASP A 27 11.89 -10.35 1.90
C ASP A 27 12.20 -10.18 0.41
N VAL A 28 11.30 -9.53 -0.34
CA VAL A 28 11.48 -9.29 -1.77
C VAL A 28 12.67 -8.35 -2.01
N ILE A 29 13.45 -8.64 -3.04
CA ILE A 29 14.45 -7.69 -3.55
C ILE A 29 13.70 -6.52 -4.17
N PRO A 30 13.92 -5.28 -3.70
CA PRO A 30 13.20 -4.12 -4.20
C PRO A 30 13.40 -3.89 -5.70
N THR A 31 12.31 -3.78 -6.43
CA THR A 31 12.27 -3.47 -7.86
C THR A 31 11.27 -2.33 -8.13
N PRO A 32 11.53 -1.13 -7.58
CA PRO A 32 10.63 0.01 -7.78
C PRO A 32 10.61 0.45 -9.25
N VAL A 33 9.44 0.90 -9.71
CA VAL A 33 9.26 1.45 -11.05
C VAL A 33 8.69 2.86 -10.95
N GLY A 34 9.38 3.79 -11.62
CA GLY A 34 8.98 5.20 -11.69
C GLY A 34 9.39 6.05 -10.49
N PRO A 35 9.29 7.39 -10.66
CA PRO A 35 9.90 8.35 -9.73
C PRO A 35 9.44 8.21 -8.28
N TYR A 36 8.18 7.84 -8.06
CA TYR A 36 7.63 7.70 -6.72
C TYR A 36 8.27 6.53 -5.95
N GLY A 37 8.24 5.31 -6.53
CA GLY A 37 8.84 4.13 -5.90
C GLY A 37 10.36 4.30 -5.72
N GLU A 38 11.03 4.83 -6.74
CA GLU A 38 12.47 5.11 -6.70
C GLU A 38 12.86 6.13 -5.63
N SER A 39 12.07 7.19 -5.44
CA SER A 39 12.33 8.16 -4.38
C SER A 39 12.18 7.56 -2.98
N LYS A 40 11.17 6.70 -2.81
CA LYS A 40 10.92 6.02 -1.53
C LYS A 40 12.04 5.04 -1.20
N ILE A 41 12.48 4.20 -2.15
CA ILE A 41 13.55 3.23 -1.88
C ILE A 41 14.88 3.93 -1.58
N LYS A 42 15.23 5.04 -2.27
CA LYS A 42 16.42 5.84 -1.96
C LYS A 42 16.40 6.39 -0.53
N ALA A 43 15.23 6.86 -0.08
CA ALA A 43 15.07 7.32 1.30
C ALA A 43 15.21 6.18 2.32
N GLU A 44 14.64 5.00 2.00
CA GLU A 44 14.82 3.80 2.85
C GLU A 44 16.29 3.37 2.92
N GLU A 45 17.00 3.35 1.81
CA GLU A 45 18.43 3.01 1.76
C GLU A 45 19.25 3.97 2.61
N TYR A 46 18.97 5.27 2.50
CA TYR A 46 19.60 6.26 3.37
C TYR A 46 19.36 5.96 4.86
N ILE A 47 18.12 5.69 5.24
CA ILE A 47 17.75 5.37 6.63
C ILE A 47 18.41 4.07 7.09
N LYS A 48 18.41 3.02 6.26
CA LYS A 48 19.06 1.75 6.57
C LYS A 48 20.55 1.94 6.83
N ASN A 49 21.24 2.60 5.93
CA ASN A 49 22.69 2.74 5.99
C ASN A 49 23.16 3.63 7.14
N HIS A 50 22.37 4.66 7.51
CA HIS A 50 22.80 5.62 8.53
C HIS A 50 22.24 5.32 9.91
N PHE A 51 21.08 4.63 9.99
CA PHE A 51 20.35 4.50 11.23
C PHE A 51 19.99 3.06 11.63
N MET A 52 19.79 2.13 10.69
CA MET A 52 19.35 0.77 11.02
C MET A 52 20.50 -0.25 11.06
N PHE A 53 21.35 -0.23 10.04
CA PHE A 53 22.44 -1.19 9.87
C PHE A 53 23.74 -0.43 9.55
N PRO A 54 24.36 0.20 10.54
CA PRO A 54 25.67 0.80 10.30
C PRO A 54 26.62 -0.31 9.87
N THR A 55 26.96 -0.32 8.60
CA THR A 55 27.83 -1.32 7.98
C THR A 55 29.16 -1.31 8.71
N SER A 56 29.45 -2.38 9.44
CA SER A 56 30.79 -2.72 9.92
C SER A 56 31.60 -3.27 8.73
N SER A 57 31.73 -2.51 7.63
CA SER A 57 32.64 -2.84 6.57
C SER A 57 33.92 -2.05 6.79
N ILE A 58 34.91 -2.73 7.38
CA ILE A 58 36.33 -2.66 7.06
C ILE A 58 36.72 -1.42 6.25
N SER A 59 36.85 -0.29 6.91
CA SER A 59 37.72 0.77 6.49
C SER A 59 38.65 1.06 7.68
N GLU A 60 39.93 0.79 7.50
CA GLU A 60 41.00 1.05 8.49
C GLU A 60 41.18 2.54 8.80
N ASP A 61 40.45 3.42 8.13
CA ASP A 61 40.54 4.86 8.32
C ASP A 61 39.74 5.32 9.57
N ARG A 62 40.49 5.75 10.56
CA ARG A 62 40.04 6.21 11.88
C ARG A 62 39.13 7.46 11.79
N SER A 63 39.29 8.30 10.76
CA SER A 63 38.48 9.51 10.55
C SER A 63 37.09 9.18 10.08
N LEU A 64 36.94 8.22 9.18
CA LEU A 64 35.66 7.68 8.71
C LEU A 64 34.92 6.88 9.78
N ARG A 65 35.67 6.31 10.73
CA ARG A 65 35.10 5.58 11.88
C ARG A 65 34.41 6.53 12.84
N LEU A 66 34.97 7.69 13.13
CA LEU A 66 34.40 8.70 14.02
C LEU A 66 33.15 9.37 13.44
N GLU A 67 33.08 9.56 12.10
CA GLU A 67 31.84 10.05 11.45
C GLU A 67 30.73 9.01 11.43
N LYS A 68 31.08 7.73 11.22
CA LYS A 68 30.12 6.60 11.28
C LYS A 68 29.59 6.36 12.68
N GLU A 69 30.41 6.59 13.73
CA GLU A 69 29.94 6.48 15.13
C GLU A 69 28.97 7.60 15.52
N LYS A 70 29.08 8.80 14.91
CA LYS A 70 28.12 9.89 15.10
C LYS A 70 26.72 9.60 14.52
N GLY A 71 26.62 8.71 13.53
CA GLY A 71 25.37 8.26 12.92
C GLY A 71 24.72 7.04 13.58
N ARG A 72 25.39 6.37 14.50
CA ARG A 72 24.86 5.19 15.19
C ARG A 72 23.63 5.55 16.00
N ILE A 73 22.52 4.83 15.76
CA ILE A 73 21.40 4.89 16.69
C ILE A 73 21.86 4.36 18.05
N PRO A 74 21.71 5.13 19.13
CA PRO A 74 21.92 4.62 20.48
C PRO A 74 21.10 3.34 20.66
N LYS A 75 21.60 2.36 21.42
CA LYS A 75 20.95 1.07 21.69
C LYS A 75 19.48 1.17 22.15
N ASN A 76 19.06 2.35 22.61
CA ASN A 76 17.71 2.65 23.10
C ASN A 76 16.81 3.35 22.07
N LYS A 77 17.21 3.42 20.80
CA LYS A 77 16.39 4.03 19.71
C LYS A 77 15.93 2.97 18.72
N GLN A 78 14.71 3.13 18.24
CA GLN A 78 14.09 2.23 17.28
C GLN A 78 13.69 2.98 16.01
N VAL A 79 13.86 2.34 14.87
CA VAL A 79 13.53 2.89 13.57
C VAL A 79 12.63 1.92 12.82
N TYR A 80 11.50 2.43 12.37
CA TYR A 80 10.52 1.68 11.63
C TYR A 80 10.31 2.29 10.26
N ILE A 81 10.43 1.48 9.22
CA ILE A 81 10.06 1.84 7.86
C ILE A 81 8.73 1.15 7.57
N LEU A 82 7.66 1.92 7.53
CA LEU A 82 6.34 1.41 7.17
C LEU A 82 6.13 1.55 5.66
N ARG A 83 5.73 0.46 5.03
CA ARG A 83 5.34 0.39 3.62
C ARG A 83 3.83 0.12 3.51
N PRO A 84 2.98 1.13 3.65
CA PRO A 84 1.55 0.94 3.51
C PRO A 84 1.16 0.68 2.05
N CYS A 85 0.07 -0.08 1.89
CA CYS A 85 -0.71 -0.16 0.66
C CYS A 85 -1.42 1.18 0.39
N MET A 86 -2.38 1.20 -0.53
CA MET A 86 -3.20 2.39 -0.76
C MET A 86 -3.98 2.74 0.50
N ILE A 87 -3.58 3.81 1.16
CA ILE A 87 -4.24 4.31 2.37
C ILE A 87 -5.58 4.94 1.98
N HIS A 88 -6.62 4.64 2.77
CA HIS A 88 -7.93 5.26 2.64
C HIS A 88 -8.51 5.61 4.01
N GLY A 89 -9.41 6.58 4.02
CA GLY A 89 -10.08 7.08 5.21
C GLY A 89 -10.96 8.29 4.88
N PRO A 90 -11.66 8.87 5.86
CA PRO A 90 -12.43 10.09 5.66
C PRO A 90 -11.57 11.20 5.03
N GLY A 91 -12.13 11.89 4.05
CA GLY A 91 -11.44 12.96 3.32
C GLY A 91 -10.41 12.48 2.28
N ASN A 92 -10.35 11.19 1.94
CA ASN A 92 -9.46 10.65 0.90
C ASN A 92 -9.69 11.34 -0.45
N LYS A 93 -8.61 11.69 -1.16
CA LYS A 93 -8.62 12.37 -2.47
C LYS A 93 -7.91 11.57 -3.58
N GLY A 94 -7.81 10.26 -3.45
CA GLY A 94 -7.06 9.42 -4.38
C GLY A 94 -7.94 8.71 -5.43
N ASN A 95 -7.37 7.63 -6.00
CA ASN A 95 -8.03 6.80 -7.03
C ASN A 95 -9.36 6.20 -6.57
N LEU A 96 -9.55 5.99 -5.27
CA LEU A 96 -10.81 5.52 -4.69
C LEU A 96 -11.95 6.49 -5.00
N ASN A 97 -11.71 7.80 -4.95
CA ASN A 97 -12.70 8.82 -5.29
C ASN A 97 -13.07 8.80 -6.78
N LEU A 98 -12.11 8.49 -7.64
CA LEU A 98 -12.39 8.37 -9.07
C LEU A 98 -13.35 7.22 -9.33
N LEU A 99 -13.08 6.05 -8.73
CA LEU A 99 -13.96 4.90 -8.84
C LEU A 99 -15.34 5.18 -8.20
N TYR A 100 -15.36 5.79 -7.01
CA TYR A 100 -16.61 6.22 -6.36
C TYR A 100 -17.47 7.10 -7.26
N ASN A 101 -16.87 8.09 -7.94
CA ASN A 101 -17.59 8.97 -8.84
C ASN A 101 -18.17 8.24 -10.06
N VAL A 102 -17.47 7.23 -10.60
CA VAL A 102 -17.98 6.37 -11.68
C VAL A 102 -19.19 5.57 -11.19
N VAL A 103 -19.06 4.93 -10.03
CA VAL A 103 -20.15 4.14 -9.41
C VAL A 103 -21.34 5.03 -9.05
N LYS A 104 -21.09 6.21 -8.47
CA LYS A 104 -22.14 7.17 -8.10
C LYS A 104 -22.97 7.63 -9.29
N LYS A 105 -22.36 7.84 -10.45
CA LYS A 105 -23.02 8.19 -11.72
C LYS A 105 -23.80 7.03 -12.33
N GLY A 106 -23.73 5.81 -11.75
CA GLY A 106 -24.38 4.62 -12.28
C GLY A 106 -23.73 4.08 -13.57
N ILE A 107 -22.49 4.48 -13.87
CA ILE A 107 -21.76 4.00 -15.06
C ILE A 107 -21.43 2.52 -14.82
N PRO A 108 -21.80 1.61 -15.74
CA PRO A 108 -21.52 0.21 -15.62
C PRO A 108 -20.02 -0.08 -15.58
N TRP A 109 -19.60 -0.99 -14.71
CA TRP A 109 -18.22 -1.47 -14.66
C TRP A 109 -18.03 -2.66 -15.61
N PRO A 110 -17.25 -2.54 -16.71
CA PRO A 110 -17.20 -3.56 -17.73
C PRO A 110 -16.25 -4.72 -17.44
N LEU A 111 -15.41 -4.60 -16.39
CA LEU A 111 -14.34 -5.55 -16.07
C LEU A 111 -14.77 -6.60 -15.02
N GLY A 112 -16.07 -6.90 -14.93
CA GLY A 112 -16.61 -7.84 -13.94
C GLY A 112 -16.16 -9.29 -14.08
N ASP A 113 -15.58 -9.66 -15.22
CA ASP A 113 -15.00 -10.99 -15.47
C ASP A 113 -13.56 -11.15 -14.95
N PHE A 114 -12.94 -10.04 -14.50
CA PHE A 114 -11.62 -10.05 -13.90
C PHE A 114 -11.73 -10.18 -12.38
N ASP A 115 -11.11 -11.23 -11.84
CA ASP A 115 -11.04 -11.49 -10.40
C ASP A 115 -9.65 -11.11 -9.88
N ASN A 116 -9.41 -9.80 -9.78
CA ASN A 116 -8.19 -9.26 -9.21
C ASN A 116 -8.33 -9.12 -7.69
N ARG A 117 -7.22 -9.21 -6.97
CA ARG A 117 -7.15 -9.02 -5.53
C ARG A 117 -6.14 -7.92 -5.18
N ARG A 118 -6.53 -6.99 -4.32
CA ARG A 118 -5.69 -5.88 -3.89
C ARG A 118 -5.81 -5.64 -2.40
N SER A 119 -4.66 -5.41 -1.77
CA SER A 119 -4.63 -4.95 -0.38
C SER A 119 -4.77 -3.43 -0.32
N PHE A 120 -5.52 -2.99 0.67
CA PHE A 120 -5.72 -1.60 1.05
C PHE A 120 -5.24 -1.38 2.48
N THR A 121 -5.14 -0.15 2.92
CA THR A 121 -4.80 0.19 4.30
C THR A 121 -5.81 1.21 4.81
N SER A 122 -6.68 0.80 5.72
CA SER A 122 -7.57 1.75 6.39
C SER A 122 -6.78 2.64 7.34
N ILE A 123 -7.18 3.91 7.43
CA ILE A 123 -6.52 4.86 8.35
C ILE A 123 -6.64 4.41 9.81
N ASP A 124 -7.75 3.76 10.18
CA ASP A 124 -7.98 3.27 11.53
C ASP A 124 -6.97 2.18 11.90
N ASN A 125 -6.77 1.19 11.03
CA ASN A 125 -5.76 0.14 11.21
C ASN A 125 -4.33 0.71 11.20
N LEU A 126 -4.07 1.69 10.34
CA LEU A 126 -2.77 2.35 10.29
C LEU A 126 -2.46 3.07 11.60
N CYS A 127 -3.42 3.83 12.14
CA CYS A 127 -3.27 4.51 13.43
C CYS A 127 -3.07 3.51 14.57
N TYR A 128 -3.82 2.40 14.60
CA TYR A 128 -3.65 1.33 15.57
C TYR A 128 -2.23 0.74 15.55
N VAL A 129 -1.70 0.45 14.36
CA VAL A 129 -0.33 -0.06 14.20
C VAL A 129 0.70 0.96 14.66
N ILE A 130 0.54 2.25 14.31
CA ILE A 130 1.43 3.32 14.76
C ILE A 130 1.44 3.42 16.29
N GLU A 131 0.27 3.38 16.92
CA GLU A 131 0.13 3.39 18.37
C GLU A 131 0.84 2.19 19.01
N GLY A 132 0.69 0.99 18.44
CA GLY A 132 1.43 -0.20 18.86
C GLY A 132 2.94 -0.02 18.75
N LEU A 133 3.44 0.49 17.62
CA LEU A 133 4.86 0.78 17.42
C LEU A 133 5.40 1.80 18.41
N LEU A 134 4.60 2.78 18.82
CA LEU A 134 5.01 3.80 19.79
C LEU A 134 5.03 3.28 21.23
N ASN A 135 4.10 2.42 21.59
CA ASN A 135 3.89 2.00 22.97
C ASN A 135 4.59 0.68 23.34
N GLN A 136 4.88 -0.19 22.34
CA GLN A 136 5.49 -1.50 22.58
C GLN A 136 6.97 -1.53 22.14
N ASP A 137 7.73 -2.49 22.66
CA ASP A 137 9.11 -2.73 22.25
C ASP A 137 9.16 -3.63 21.01
N VAL A 138 8.90 -3.01 19.86
CA VAL A 138 8.91 -3.69 18.54
C VAL A 138 10.30 -3.60 17.94
N PRO A 139 10.85 -4.68 17.35
CA PRO A 139 12.15 -4.64 16.70
C PRO A 139 12.23 -3.58 15.58
N THR A 140 13.37 -2.89 15.49
CA THR A 140 13.68 -2.03 14.34
C THR A 140 13.58 -2.83 13.04
N GLY A 141 12.91 -2.28 12.04
CA GLY A 141 12.72 -3.03 10.80
C GLY A 141 11.86 -2.34 9.75
N ILE A 142 11.69 -3.06 8.64
CA ILE A 142 10.77 -2.72 7.57
C ILE A 142 9.52 -3.57 7.74
N TYR A 143 8.37 -2.93 7.64
CA TYR A 143 7.07 -3.54 7.83
C TYR A 143 6.12 -3.14 6.72
N HIS A 144 5.54 -4.10 6.03
CA HIS A 144 4.42 -3.88 5.15
C HIS A 144 3.15 -3.64 5.96
N MET A 145 2.25 -2.81 5.42
CA MET A 145 0.97 -2.51 6.06
C MET A 145 -0.15 -2.62 5.05
N GLY A 146 -1.08 -3.53 5.32
CA GLY A 146 -2.34 -3.72 4.61
C GLY A 146 -3.40 -4.21 5.60
N ASP A 147 -4.67 -4.00 5.27
CA ASP A 147 -5.78 -4.63 5.98
C ASP A 147 -5.70 -6.15 5.83
N ASP A 148 -6.39 -6.90 6.68
CA ASP A 148 -6.28 -8.37 6.69
C ASP A 148 -6.87 -9.01 5.43
N GLU A 149 -7.86 -8.36 4.79
CA GLU A 149 -8.52 -8.89 3.60
C GLU A 149 -8.09 -8.10 2.35
N ALA A 150 -7.63 -8.83 1.33
CA ALA A 150 -7.49 -8.28 -0.01
C ALA A 150 -8.84 -8.33 -0.73
N LEU A 151 -9.23 -7.24 -1.38
CA LEU A 151 -10.51 -7.08 -2.06
C LEU A 151 -10.34 -7.04 -3.58
N SER A 152 -11.31 -7.62 -4.29
CA SER A 152 -11.43 -7.42 -5.74
C SER A 152 -12.06 -6.07 -6.06
N THR A 153 -11.86 -5.60 -7.29
CA THR A 153 -12.54 -4.38 -7.76
C THR A 153 -14.06 -4.55 -7.75
N ASN A 154 -14.56 -5.76 -8.00
CA ASN A 154 -15.98 -6.06 -7.94
C ASN A 154 -16.55 -5.95 -6.51
N GLU A 155 -15.83 -6.50 -5.53
CA GLU A 155 -16.19 -6.36 -4.10
C GLU A 155 -16.16 -4.90 -3.66
N LEU A 156 -15.13 -4.14 -4.09
CA LEU A 156 -15.00 -2.71 -3.80
C LEU A 156 -16.20 -1.91 -4.34
N ILE A 157 -16.62 -2.18 -5.59
CA ILE A 157 -17.82 -1.57 -6.18
C ILE A 157 -19.08 -1.99 -5.42
N GLY A 158 -19.18 -3.27 -5.00
CA GLY A 158 -20.27 -3.76 -4.16
C GLY A 158 -20.39 -2.97 -2.85
N ILE A 159 -19.26 -2.79 -2.14
CA ILE A 159 -19.20 -2.03 -0.89
C ILE A 159 -19.57 -0.54 -1.13
N MET A 160 -19.09 0.06 -2.22
CA MET A 160 -19.48 1.43 -2.59
C MET A 160 -21.00 1.55 -2.82
N CYS A 161 -21.58 0.62 -3.56
CA CYS A 161 -23.01 0.60 -3.81
C CYS A 161 -23.82 0.37 -2.53
N GLU A 162 -23.38 -0.56 -1.67
CA GLU A 162 -23.99 -0.80 -0.36
C GLU A 162 -24.02 0.46 0.50
N ALA A 163 -22.89 1.18 0.56
CA ALA A 163 -22.77 2.43 1.31
C ALA A 163 -23.72 3.52 0.79
N MET A 164 -23.99 3.56 -0.52
CA MET A 164 -24.89 4.53 -1.18
C MET A 164 -26.34 4.06 -1.28
N GLY A 165 -26.70 2.87 -0.78
CA GLY A 165 -28.03 2.27 -0.94
C GLY A 165 -28.40 1.96 -2.41
N LYS A 166 -27.40 1.65 -3.25
CA LYS A 166 -27.55 1.37 -4.70
C LYS A 166 -27.27 -0.09 -5.02
N LYS A 167 -27.74 -0.54 -6.18
CA LYS A 167 -27.36 -1.85 -6.73
C LYS A 167 -26.12 -1.70 -7.63
N PRO A 168 -25.14 -2.64 -7.55
CA PRO A 168 -23.98 -2.59 -8.40
C PRO A 168 -24.33 -2.91 -9.86
N HIS A 169 -23.82 -2.08 -10.80
CA HIS A 169 -23.91 -2.32 -12.23
C HIS A 169 -22.55 -2.87 -12.73
N ILE A 170 -22.35 -4.19 -12.58
CA ILE A 170 -21.13 -4.88 -12.99
C ILE A 170 -21.43 -5.75 -14.20
N TRP A 171 -20.80 -5.44 -15.33
CA TRP A 171 -20.91 -6.22 -16.57
C TRP A 171 -19.71 -7.17 -16.68
N LYS A 172 -20.02 -8.43 -16.95
CA LYS A 172 -19.02 -9.46 -17.21
C LYS A 172 -18.71 -9.51 -18.71
N MET A 173 -17.91 -8.57 -19.18
CA MET A 173 -17.42 -8.61 -20.57
C MET A 173 -16.27 -9.60 -20.68
N ASN A 174 -16.27 -10.40 -21.74
CA ASN A 174 -15.24 -11.39 -21.98
C ASN A 174 -13.83 -10.77 -21.98
N LYS A 175 -12.91 -11.37 -21.26
CA LYS A 175 -11.51 -10.89 -21.11
C LYS A 175 -10.84 -10.62 -22.45
N ARG A 176 -10.96 -11.54 -23.41
CA ARG A 176 -10.34 -11.40 -24.76
C ARG A 176 -10.88 -10.17 -25.52
N VAL A 177 -12.19 -9.87 -25.37
CA VAL A 177 -12.79 -8.69 -25.98
C VAL A 177 -12.20 -7.43 -25.36
N MET A 178 -12.09 -7.38 -24.03
CA MET A 178 -11.52 -6.23 -23.30
C MET A 178 -10.03 -6.04 -23.63
N GLU A 179 -9.26 -7.12 -23.76
CA GLU A 179 -7.86 -7.09 -24.18
C GLU A 179 -7.72 -6.58 -25.62
N GLY A 180 -8.59 -7.02 -26.52
CA GLY A 180 -8.65 -6.51 -27.91
C GLY A 180 -8.98 -5.02 -27.98
N CYS A 181 -9.99 -4.56 -27.23
CA CYS A 181 -10.34 -3.14 -27.12
C CYS A 181 -9.18 -2.31 -26.55
N ALA A 182 -8.49 -2.82 -25.51
CA ALA A 182 -7.33 -2.15 -24.93
C ALA A 182 -6.15 -2.11 -25.92
N GLY A 183 -5.94 -3.17 -26.71
CA GLY A 183 -4.94 -3.20 -27.78
C GLY A 183 -5.19 -2.13 -28.84
N LEU A 184 -6.42 -2.02 -29.35
CA LEU A 184 -6.83 -0.94 -30.24
C LEU A 184 -6.68 0.43 -29.57
N GLY A 185 -7.04 0.54 -28.30
CA GLY A 185 -6.87 1.77 -27.52
C GLY A 185 -5.41 2.20 -27.40
N THR A 186 -4.48 1.26 -27.29
CA THR A 186 -3.03 1.54 -27.29
C THR A 186 -2.59 2.12 -28.65
N LEU A 187 -3.06 1.52 -29.76
CA LEU A 187 -2.74 1.99 -31.12
C LEU A 187 -3.30 3.40 -31.38
N MET A 188 -4.51 3.67 -30.92
CA MET A 188 -5.23 4.94 -31.14
C MET A 188 -5.00 5.98 -30.03
N HIS A 189 -4.13 5.72 -29.05
CA HIS A 189 -3.87 6.59 -27.90
C HIS A 189 -5.12 6.92 -27.06
N LEU A 190 -6.07 5.98 -26.97
CA LEU A 190 -7.31 6.15 -26.22
C LEU A 190 -7.11 5.99 -24.70
N PRO A 191 -8.05 6.51 -23.87
CA PRO A 191 -7.98 6.40 -22.42
C PRO A 191 -7.87 4.96 -21.88
N LEU A 192 -8.53 3.99 -22.52
CA LEU A 192 -8.39 2.58 -22.21
C LEU A 192 -7.31 1.98 -23.12
N ASN A 193 -6.17 1.63 -22.55
CA ASN A 193 -5.06 0.98 -23.22
C ASN A 193 -4.61 -0.26 -22.45
N THR A 194 -3.70 -1.05 -23.01
CA THR A 194 -3.22 -2.32 -22.41
C THR A 194 -2.57 -2.13 -21.05
N GLU A 195 -1.81 -1.05 -20.86
CA GLU A 195 -1.16 -0.75 -19.58
C GLU A 195 -2.19 -0.43 -18.48
N ARG A 196 -3.18 0.41 -18.80
CA ARG A 196 -4.26 0.75 -17.86
C ARG A 196 -5.14 -0.46 -17.54
N LEU A 197 -5.48 -1.27 -18.56
CA LEU A 197 -6.23 -2.51 -18.34
C LEU A 197 -5.45 -3.41 -17.38
N ARG A 198 -4.16 -3.65 -17.64
CA ARG A 198 -3.30 -4.43 -16.76
C ARG A 198 -3.32 -3.90 -15.32
N LYS A 199 -3.09 -2.60 -15.14
CA LYS A 199 -3.10 -1.97 -13.82
C LYS A 199 -4.46 -2.05 -13.09
N LEU A 200 -5.57 -2.12 -13.83
CA LEU A 200 -6.91 -2.27 -13.24
C LEU A 200 -7.23 -3.72 -12.86
N THR A 201 -6.60 -4.69 -13.51
CA THR A 201 -6.93 -6.12 -13.40
C THR A 201 -5.84 -6.96 -12.74
N GLU A 202 -4.65 -6.41 -12.47
CA GLU A 202 -3.56 -7.13 -11.80
C GLU A 202 -3.83 -7.35 -10.31
N ASN A 203 -3.32 -8.47 -9.79
CA ASN A 203 -3.26 -8.73 -8.37
C ASN A 203 -2.17 -7.90 -7.70
N TYR A 204 -2.48 -7.37 -6.52
CA TYR A 204 -1.51 -6.67 -5.68
C TYR A 204 -1.81 -6.94 -4.20
N VAL A 205 -1.53 -8.17 -3.79
CA VAL A 205 -1.75 -8.62 -2.40
C VAL A 205 -0.47 -8.47 -1.61
N VAL A 206 -0.56 -7.92 -0.43
CA VAL A 206 0.58 -7.61 0.45
C VAL A 206 0.38 -8.27 1.80
N SER A 207 1.41 -8.93 2.31
CA SER A 207 1.39 -9.52 3.64
C SER A 207 1.53 -8.46 4.73
N ASN A 208 0.70 -8.55 5.76
CA ASN A 208 0.85 -7.81 7.01
C ASN A 208 1.29 -8.70 8.18
N ALA A 209 1.67 -9.95 7.89
CA ALA A 209 1.98 -10.96 8.90
C ALA A 209 3.15 -10.53 9.79
N LYS A 210 4.17 -9.89 9.22
CA LYS A 210 5.36 -9.44 9.97
C LYS A 210 5.02 -8.38 11.00
N ILE A 211 4.24 -7.37 10.64
CA ILE A 211 3.85 -6.31 11.60
C ILE A 211 2.90 -6.84 12.65
N LYS A 212 1.95 -7.72 12.29
CA LYS A 212 1.06 -8.37 13.26
C LYS A 212 1.84 -9.23 14.25
N GLY A 213 2.75 -10.06 13.76
CA GLY A 213 3.62 -10.87 14.63
C GLY A 213 4.48 -10.02 15.56
N ALA A 214 5.02 -8.90 15.08
CA ALA A 214 5.83 -7.98 15.87
C ALA A 214 5.02 -7.25 16.96
N LEU A 215 3.72 -7.02 16.73
CA LEU A 215 2.80 -6.43 17.70
C LEU A 215 2.10 -7.49 18.58
N GLY A 216 2.28 -8.78 18.33
CA GLY A 216 1.61 -9.86 19.07
C GLY A 216 0.10 -9.91 18.87
N ILE A 217 -0.38 -9.58 17.66
CA ILE A 217 -1.80 -9.58 17.33
C ILE A 217 -2.10 -10.55 16.18
N ASP A 218 -3.28 -11.17 16.23
CA ASP A 218 -3.73 -12.08 15.17
C ASP A 218 -4.51 -11.33 14.08
N LYS A 219 -5.28 -10.31 14.45
CA LYS A 219 -6.14 -9.54 13.54
C LYS A 219 -6.04 -8.05 13.82
N LEU A 220 -6.23 -7.27 12.76
CA LEU A 220 -6.42 -5.83 12.87
C LEU A 220 -7.83 -5.49 13.36
N PRO A 221 -8.02 -4.34 14.06
CA PRO A 221 -9.29 -4.02 14.71
C PRO A 221 -10.45 -3.73 13.74
N VAL A 222 -10.14 -3.35 12.49
CA VAL A 222 -11.14 -2.98 11.49
C VAL A 222 -10.97 -3.84 10.25
N THR A 223 -12.06 -4.47 9.77
CA THR A 223 -12.04 -5.21 8.51
C THR A 223 -11.92 -4.26 7.31
N ALA A 224 -11.41 -4.76 6.18
CA ALA A 224 -11.30 -3.96 4.96
C ALA A 224 -12.67 -3.39 4.52
N LYS A 225 -13.75 -4.17 4.69
CA LYS A 225 -15.11 -3.72 4.39
C LYS A 225 -15.55 -2.56 5.29
N GLU A 226 -15.36 -2.68 6.61
CA GLU A 226 -15.73 -1.63 7.57
C GLU A 226 -14.98 -0.33 7.34
N GLY A 227 -13.66 -0.41 7.13
CA GLY A 227 -12.82 0.75 6.82
C GLY A 227 -13.25 1.45 5.53
N LEU A 228 -13.56 0.69 4.47
CA LEU A 228 -14.08 1.23 3.22
C LEU A 228 -15.45 1.85 3.36
N MET A 229 -16.40 1.19 4.07
CA MET A 229 -17.71 1.75 4.33
C MET A 229 -17.63 3.12 5.01
N LYS A 230 -16.77 3.25 6.03
CA LYS A 230 -16.54 4.52 6.72
C LYS A 230 -15.98 5.59 5.77
N THR A 231 -15.01 5.21 4.93
CA THR A 231 -14.42 6.10 3.93
C THR A 231 -15.45 6.59 2.92
N ILE A 232 -16.26 5.67 2.36
CA ILE A 232 -17.24 6.00 1.33
C ILE A 232 -18.36 6.90 1.89
N ARG A 233 -18.84 6.64 3.10
CA ARG A 233 -19.85 7.48 3.76
C ARG A 233 -19.35 8.91 3.93
N SER A 234 -18.06 9.10 4.27
CA SER A 234 -17.48 10.44 4.41
C SER A 234 -17.49 11.26 3.10
N PHE A 235 -17.53 10.61 1.93
CA PHE A 235 -17.64 11.30 0.64
C PHE A 235 -19.04 11.89 0.39
N GLU A 236 -20.05 11.46 1.12
CA GLU A 236 -21.41 11.99 1.05
C GLU A 236 -21.61 13.17 2.00
N GLU A 237 -20.90 13.16 3.14
CA GLU A 237 -20.97 14.19 4.17
C GLU A 237 -20.22 15.49 3.78
N THR A 238 -19.28 15.42 2.85
CA THR A 238 -18.39 16.54 2.45
C THR A 238 -19.00 17.40 1.32
N LYS A 239 -20.31 17.46 1.20
CA LYS A 239 -21.02 18.30 0.20
C LYS A 239 -21.57 19.59 0.79
#